data_60f3036baff2ec5c4e99a51f47bb1514
#
_entry.id   60f3036baff2ec5c4e99a51f47bb1514
#
_cell.length_a   1.000
_cell.length_b   1.000
_cell.length_c   1.000
_cell.angle_alpha   90.00
_cell.angle_beta   90.00
_cell.angle_gamma   90.00
#
_symmetry.space_group_name_H-M   'P 1'
#
loop_
_entity.id
_entity.type
_entity.pdbx_description
1 polymer ?
#
loop_
_entity_poly.entity_id
_entity_poly.type
_entity_poly.pdbx_seq_one_letter_code
_entity_poly.pdbx_strand_id
1 'polypeptide(L)'
;VKQTGTQSDHSGLEGLDPAGTGRVFWNLGSAYLCERAVARGEVRLSHTGALVVTTGPAGHPLALARVDDAAEGGEPAGATDAWALTRAQFEALKADLLAYVARRTLFGQDVSVEAGPAGGIALRILSDQAWHALAVRHLLRPRATAADAGAPGLTVLCAPGFRPTPETHGVPAEGVLALDLANGLALIAGTGRSAALRAALAHLLAEPLLAAGVLPLEGAVRTGADGAISLLLGASGAGKSALAQGTAEEDGALPRLDGALGWGDEGLIALEAGTFAHPADLAATPEAARFGTVLENMALDPATRVPDLDATGADARIILPAAAAPAQTLGAPAHLFMLVRDEEGVLPALARLNPEQAPGAFLSATGLAAPHLARLHALLERHAPICWLVNTGRTGGDAERRVPLEISRRLVAAAQTGELASGEWRTDPPLGLEVPAAVEGIDPALLDPARGWANRGDYLAAARRWTQRLAAAPAEKETDSGTDATPGMAVAAE
;
A
#
# COMPACT_ATOMS: atom_id res chain seq x y z
N VAL A 1 23.31 22.62 17.94
CA VAL A 1 23.03 21.78 16.75
C VAL A 1 23.21 22.59 15.49
N LYS A 2 24.00 22.07 14.55
CA LYS A 2 24.17 22.73 13.24
C LYS A 2 23.00 22.33 12.35
N GLN A 3 22.08 23.25 12.08
CA GLN A 3 20.98 23.05 11.13
C GLN A 3 21.36 23.53 9.75
N THR A 4 20.88 22.83 8.72
CA THR A 4 21.06 23.18 7.32
C THR A 4 19.72 22.96 6.60
N GLY A 5 19.27 23.94 5.84
CA GLY A 5 17.91 23.95 5.26
C GLY A 5 16.89 24.61 6.19
N THR A 6 15.65 24.69 5.75
CA THR A 6 14.56 25.35 6.46
C THR A 6 13.54 24.34 6.96
N GLN A 7 13.36 24.29 8.27
CA GLN A 7 12.27 23.55 8.90
C GLN A 7 10.96 24.33 8.69
N SER A 8 9.88 23.66 8.33
CA SER A 8 8.62 24.35 8.05
C SER A 8 7.90 24.81 9.31
N ASP A 9 8.06 24.14 10.45
CA ASP A 9 7.54 24.57 11.76
C ASP A 9 8.16 23.77 12.92
N HIS A 10 7.99 24.22 14.17
CA HIS A 10 8.68 23.69 15.36
C HIS A 10 7.95 22.57 16.09
N SER A 11 6.75 22.19 15.71
CA SER A 11 5.94 21.23 16.43
C SER A 11 6.10 19.79 15.97
N GLY A 12 5.71 18.88 16.84
CA GLY A 12 5.71 17.44 16.59
C GLY A 12 6.91 16.67 17.13
N LEU A 13 7.91 17.36 17.67
CA LEU A 13 9.12 16.73 18.24
C LEU A 13 9.57 17.41 19.52
N GLU A 14 8.64 17.79 20.40
CA GLU A 14 8.98 18.41 21.69
C GLU A 14 9.83 17.52 22.59
N GLY A 15 9.89 16.21 22.33
CA GLY A 15 10.83 15.27 22.93
C GLY A 15 12.07 15.00 22.08
N LEU A 16 12.14 15.45 20.84
CA LEU A 16 13.31 15.45 19.97
C LEU A 16 14.00 16.81 20.10
N ASP A 17 14.49 17.12 21.31
CA ASP A 17 15.39 18.27 21.44
C ASP A 17 16.63 18.01 20.56
N PRO A 18 16.79 18.74 19.45
CA PRO A 18 17.98 18.61 18.62
C PRO A 18 19.23 19.11 19.33
N ALA A 19 19.15 19.56 20.58
CA ALA A 19 20.29 20.03 21.35
C ALA A 19 21.38 18.96 21.49
N GLY A 20 21.06 17.69 21.37
CA GLY A 20 22.01 16.58 21.38
C GLY A 20 22.41 16.07 19.99
N THR A 21 21.71 16.40 18.91
CA THR A 21 22.01 15.87 17.57
C THR A 21 23.24 16.56 16.97
N GLY A 22 24.12 15.79 16.35
CA GLY A 22 25.31 16.34 15.72
C GLY A 22 24.98 17.33 14.59
N ARG A 23 23.97 17.01 13.76
CA ARG A 23 23.49 17.85 12.65
C ARG A 23 22.10 17.41 12.17
N VAL A 24 21.26 18.37 11.81
CA VAL A 24 19.97 18.11 11.11
C VAL A 24 19.96 18.84 9.77
N PHE A 25 19.59 18.13 8.72
CA PHE A 25 19.33 18.68 7.39
C PHE A 25 17.83 18.68 7.13
N TRP A 26 17.28 19.86 6.87
CA TRP A 26 15.85 20.06 6.65
C TRP A 26 15.51 20.31 5.18
N ASN A 27 14.55 19.56 4.66
CA ASN A 27 13.90 19.78 3.36
C ASN A 27 14.88 19.93 2.17
N LEU A 28 15.98 19.17 2.21
CA LEU A 28 16.97 19.20 1.15
C LEU A 28 16.38 18.67 -0.17
N GLY A 29 16.79 19.27 -1.27
CA GLY A 29 16.42 18.85 -2.63
C GLY A 29 17.04 17.50 -3.02
N SER A 30 16.44 16.83 -4.02
CA SER A 30 16.83 15.49 -4.46
C SER A 30 18.30 15.38 -4.85
N ALA A 31 18.86 16.36 -5.60
CA ALA A 31 20.27 16.32 -6.00
C ALA A 31 21.21 16.28 -4.78
N TYR A 32 20.97 17.14 -3.78
CA TYR A 32 21.79 17.17 -2.56
C TYR A 32 21.64 15.87 -1.76
N LEU A 33 20.43 15.30 -1.66
CA LEU A 33 20.20 14.02 -0.98
C LEU A 33 20.92 12.88 -1.71
N CYS A 34 20.93 12.85 -3.03
CA CYS A 34 21.71 11.89 -3.82
C CYS A 34 23.22 12.00 -3.50
N GLU A 35 23.78 13.20 -3.53
CA GLU A 35 25.18 13.43 -3.19
C GLU A 35 25.51 12.96 -1.77
N ARG A 36 24.62 13.23 -0.79
CA ARG A 36 24.79 12.80 0.58
C ARG A 36 24.73 11.29 0.73
N ALA A 37 23.77 10.63 0.08
CA ALA A 37 23.65 9.18 0.13
C ALA A 37 24.90 8.48 -0.44
N VAL A 38 25.43 8.99 -1.56
CA VAL A 38 26.67 8.49 -2.16
C VAL A 38 27.86 8.75 -1.26
N ALA A 39 28.04 9.99 -0.78
CA ALA A 39 29.19 10.38 0.05
C ALA A 39 29.23 9.64 1.42
N ARG A 40 28.08 9.18 1.92
CA ARG A 40 27.96 8.41 3.16
C ARG A 40 28.09 6.90 2.94
N GLY A 41 28.18 6.46 1.67
CA GLY A 41 28.25 5.03 1.34
C GLY A 41 26.93 4.28 1.59
N GLU A 42 25.80 5.00 1.65
CA GLU A 42 24.47 4.41 1.84
C GLU A 42 24.00 3.68 0.57
N VAL A 43 24.49 4.10 -0.61
CA VAL A 43 24.07 3.63 -1.91
C VAL A 43 25.26 3.35 -2.83
N ARG A 44 25.03 2.51 -3.85
CA ARG A 44 25.90 2.34 -5.02
C ARG A 44 25.20 2.95 -6.23
N LEU A 45 25.93 3.27 -7.28
CA LEU A 45 25.34 3.75 -8.54
C LEU A 45 25.23 2.60 -9.55
N SER A 46 24.11 2.52 -10.26
CA SER A 46 23.95 1.71 -11.48
C SER A 46 24.73 2.36 -12.65
N HIS A 47 24.78 1.68 -13.79
CA HIS A 47 25.39 2.18 -15.03
C HIS A 47 24.74 3.49 -15.53
N THR A 48 23.47 3.73 -15.22
CA THR A 48 22.71 4.95 -15.58
C THR A 48 22.70 6.01 -14.48
N GLY A 49 23.38 5.74 -13.35
CA GLY A 49 23.42 6.63 -12.20
C GLY A 49 22.22 6.53 -11.26
N ALA A 50 21.36 5.53 -11.39
CA ALA A 50 20.33 5.24 -10.38
C ALA A 50 21.00 4.79 -9.07
N LEU A 51 20.39 5.15 -7.95
CA LEU A 51 20.91 4.86 -6.60
C LEU A 51 20.45 3.46 -6.17
N VAL A 52 21.38 2.55 -5.99
CA VAL A 52 21.10 1.18 -5.55
C VAL A 52 21.42 1.05 -4.07
N VAL A 53 20.42 0.75 -3.27
CA VAL A 53 20.53 0.56 -1.82
C VAL A 53 20.27 -0.90 -1.44
N THR A 54 20.99 -1.39 -0.43
CA THR A 54 20.77 -2.70 0.16
C THR A 54 20.28 -2.51 1.61
N THR A 55 19.08 -2.97 1.92
CA THR A 55 18.40 -2.73 3.19
C THR A 55 18.39 -3.94 4.13
N GLY A 56 19.16 -4.95 3.82
CA GLY A 56 19.31 -6.18 4.62
C GLY A 56 18.68 -7.41 3.94
N PRO A 57 18.91 -8.60 4.49
CA PRO A 57 18.42 -9.82 3.87
C PRO A 57 16.88 -9.87 3.82
N ALA A 58 16.36 -10.45 2.74
CA ALA A 58 14.97 -10.83 2.65
C ALA A 58 14.61 -11.81 3.79
N GLY A 59 13.41 -11.66 4.35
CA GLY A 59 12.88 -12.67 5.27
C GLY A 59 12.76 -12.28 6.74
N HIS A 60 13.24 -11.09 7.18
CA HIS A 60 12.87 -10.61 8.50
C HIS A 60 11.53 -9.85 8.42
N PRO A 61 10.44 -10.39 8.99
CA PRO A 61 9.16 -9.71 9.00
C PRO A 61 9.29 -8.38 9.76
N LEU A 62 8.59 -7.35 9.30
CA LEU A 62 8.42 -6.12 10.05
C LEU A 62 7.43 -6.38 11.18
N ALA A 63 7.89 -6.34 12.43
CA ALA A 63 6.99 -6.41 13.57
C ALA A 63 6.19 -5.11 13.68
N LEU A 64 4.88 -5.21 13.57
CA LEU A 64 3.97 -4.10 13.85
C LEU A 64 3.68 -4.07 15.35
N ALA A 65 3.88 -2.93 15.99
CA ALA A 65 3.59 -2.73 17.40
C ALA A 65 2.72 -1.49 17.60
N ARG A 66 1.76 -1.53 18.51
CA ARG A 66 0.87 -0.40 18.81
C ARG A 66 0.81 -0.14 20.29
N VAL A 67 0.79 1.13 20.64
CA VAL A 67 0.48 1.52 22.01
C VAL A 67 -0.98 1.19 22.30
N ASP A 68 -1.18 0.46 23.38
CA ASP A 68 -2.47 0.19 23.97
C ASP A 68 -2.37 0.52 25.47
N ASP A 69 -3.02 1.59 25.89
CA ASP A 69 -2.96 2.08 27.27
C ASP A 69 -3.69 1.15 28.25
N ALA A 70 -4.49 0.22 27.77
CA ALA A 70 -5.16 -0.81 28.55
C ALA A 70 -4.40 -2.15 28.60
N ALA A 71 -3.37 -2.33 27.75
CA ALA A 71 -2.65 -3.58 27.65
C ALA A 71 -1.63 -3.77 28.76
N GLU A 72 -1.44 -5.02 29.16
CA GLU A 72 -0.33 -5.43 30.02
C GLU A 72 0.99 -5.63 29.23
N GLY A 73 0.91 -5.46 27.90
CA GLY A 73 1.97 -5.76 26.94
C GLY A 73 1.99 -7.24 26.56
N GLY A 74 2.40 -7.57 25.34
CA GLY A 74 2.49 -8.99 24.96
C GLY A 74 2.71 -9.23 23.46
N GLU A 75 3.04 -10.48 23.18
CA GLU A 75 3.17 -10.99 21.82
C GLU A 75 1.80 -11.04 21.12
N PRO A 76 1.76 -10.84 19.79
CA PRO A 76 0.53 -10.95 19.04
C PRO A 76 -0.04 -12.38 19.09
N ALA A 77 -1.38 -12.49 19.14
CA ALA A 77 -2.06 -13.76 19.14
C ALA A 77 -1.99 -14.51 17.80
N GLY A 78 -1.65 -13.78 16.71
CA GLY A 78 -1.48 -14.31 15.36
C GLY A 78 -0.40 -13.57 14.58
N ALA A 79 0.05 -14.16 13.47
CA ALA A 79 1.15 -13.63 12.66
C ALA A 79 0.86 -12.24 12.02
N THR A 80 -0.41 -11.86 11.93
CA THR A 80 -0.87 -10.57 11.36
C THR A 80 -1.26 -9.55 12.41
N ASP A 81 -1.27 -9.93 13.70
CA ASP A 81 -1.67 -9.05 14.77
C ASP A 81 -0.51 -8.15 15.21
N ALA A 82 -0.82 -6.96 15.72
CA ALA A 82 0.19 -6.06 16.25
C ALA A 82 0.59 -6.47 17.68
N TRP A 83 1.87 -6.27 18.00
CA TRP A 83 2.35 -6.33 19.38
C TRP A 83 1.67 -5.23 20.20
N ALA A 84 1.08 -5.58 21.32
CA ALA A 84 0.52 -4.62 22.26
C ALA A 84 1.63 -4.01 23.11
N LEU A 85 1.87 -2.73 23.00
CA LEU A 85 2.86 -2.00 23.81
C LEU A 85 2.18 -1.23 24.92
N THR A 86 2.66 -1.37 26.13
CA THR A 86 2.33 -0.43 27.19
C THR A 86 2.91 0.96 26.86
N ARG A 87 2.30 2.01 27.38
CA ARG A 87 2.83 3.39 27.27
C ARG A 87 4.27 3.46 27.74
N ALA A 88 4.62 2.79 28.85
CA ALA A 88 5.96 2.78 29.41
C ALA A 88 6.99 2.14 28.46
N GLN A 89 6.64 1.03 27.81
CA GLN A 89 7.52 0.36 26.83
C GLN A 89 7.75 1.25 25.60
N PHE A 90 6.69 1.90 25.09
CA PHE A 90 6.81 2.81 23.96
C PHE A 90 7.68 4.02 24.31
N GLU A 91 7.49 4.66 25.49
CA GLU A 91 8.32 5.79 25.92
C GLU A 91 9.76 5.39 26.16
N ALA A 92 10.03 4.18 26.66
CA ALA A 92 11.40 3.64 26.77
C ALA A 92 12.04 3.47 25.37
N LEU A 93 11.31 2.85 24.42
CA LEU A 93 11.77 2.71 23.03
C LEU A 93 12.07 4.07 22.39
N LYS A 94 11.18 5.04 22.56
CA LYS A 94 11.33 6.40 22.07
C LYS A 94 12.55 7.09 22.68
N ALA A 95 12.73 7.02 24.00
CA ALA A 95 13.86 7.64 24.71
C ALA A 95 15.21 7.09 24.23
N ASP A 96 15.33 5.76 24.12
CA ASP A 96 16.56 5.12 23.68
C ASP A 96 16.85 5.38 22.19
N LEU A 97 15.81 5.41 21.35
CA LEU A 97 15.95 5.75 19.95
C LEU A 97 16.37 7.22 19.77
N LEU A 98 15.81 8.15 20.56
CA LEU A 98 16.24 9.55 20.59
C LEU A 98 17.69 9.70 21.04
N ALA A 99 18.11 8.98 22.08
CA ALA A 99 19.50 8.96 22.54
C ALA A 99 20.45 8.42 21.45
N TYR A 100 20.03 7.40 20.70
CA TYR A 100 20.79 6.86 19.58
C TYR A 100 20.98 7.88 18.47
N VAL A 101 19.92 8.59 18.06
CA VAL A 101 20.00 9.57 16.97
C VAL A 101 20.63 10.90 17.39
N ALA A 102 20.70 11.20 18.69
CA ALA A 102 21.25 12.45 19.24
C ALA A 102 22.72 12.72 18.82
N ARG A 103 23.45 11.68 18.44
CA ARG A 103 24.87 11.79 18.01
C ARG A 103 25.04 11.60 16.50
N ARG A 104 23.94 11.50 15.75
CA ARG A 104 23.93 11.21 14.32
C ARG A 104 23.51 12.41 13.48
N THR A 105 23.75 12.32 12.20
CA THR A 105 23.18 13.26 11.24
C THR A 105 21.78 12.79 10.88
N LEU A 106 20.80 13.67 11.00
CA LEU A 106 19.43 13.42 10.62
C LEU A 106 19.08 14.19 9.33
N PHE A 107 18.19 13.61 8.54
CA PHE A 107 17.58 14.19 7.35
C PHE A 107 16.08 14.26 7.58
N GLY A 108 15.55 15.49 7.65
CA GLY A 108 14.12 15.77 7.83
C GLY A 108 13.48 16.20 6.52
N GLN A 109 12.29 15.67 6.26
CA GLN A 109 11.42 16.12 5.18
C GLN A 109 10.05 16.46 5.77
N ASP A 110 9.59 17.68 5.52
CA ASP A 110 8.23 18.10 5.77
C ASP A 110 7.43 17.95 4.47
N VAL A 111 6.43 17.10 4.50
CA VAL A 111 5.66 16.68 3.33
C VAL A 111 4.16 16.78 3.60
N SER A 112 3.37 16.67 2.57
CA SER A 112 1.92 16.62 2.67
C SER A 112 1.34 15.52 1.78
N VAL A 113 0.20 15.01 2.22
CA VAL A 113 -0.65 14.09 1.47
C VAL A 113 -1.99 14.78 1.23
N GLU A 114 -2.46 14.79 0.00
CA GLU A 114 -3.76 15.37 -0.34
C GLU A 114 -4.90 14.61 0.33
N ALA A 115 -5.85 15.37 0.90
CA ALA A 115 -7.06 14.84 1.51
C ALA A 115 -8.33 15.48 0.92
N GLY A 116 -8.30 15.80 -0.36
CA GLY A 116 -9.41 16.43 -1.08
C GLY A 116 -9.70 17.87 -0.61
N PRO A 117 -10.97 18.27 -0.54
CA PRO A 117 -11.37 19.64 -0.16
C PRO A 117 -10.91 20.07 1.24
N ALA A 118 -10.62 19.12 2.13
CA ALA A 118 -10.10 19.40 3.46
C ALA A 118 -8.64 19.91 3.46
N GLY A 119 -7.98 19.90 2.29
CA GLY A 119 -6.58 20.28 2.16
C GLY A 119 -5.62 19.15 2.42
N GLY A 120 -4.32 19.45 2.50
CA GLY A 120 -3.28 18.45 2.72
C GLY A 120 -3.06 18.10 4.19
N ILE A 121 -2.87 16.82 4.50
CA ILE A 121 -2.42 16.35 5.81
C ILE A 121 -0.90 16.49 5.86
N ALA A 122 -0.41 17.20 6.85
CA ALA A 122 1.00 17.49 7.03
C ALA A 122 1.72 16.39 7.83
N LEU A 123 2.89 15.98 7.34
CA LEU A 123 3.73 14.96 7.98
C LEU A 123 5.18 15.43 8.06
N ARG A 124 5.88 15.00 9.10
CA ARG A 124 7.32 15.11 9.26
C ARG A 124 7.95 13.74 9.30
N ILE A 125 8.97 13.53 8.46
CA ILE A 125 9.70 12.27 8.43
C ILE A 125 11.16 12.57 8.65
N LEU A 126 11.74 11.89 9.65
CA LEU A 126 13.14 12.01 10.05
C LEU A 126 13.82 10.66 9.90
N SER A 127 15.01 10.66 9.31
CA SER A 127 15.85 9.47 9.24
C SER A 127 17.32 9.82 9.41
N ASP A 128 18.12 8.89 9.92
CA ASP A 128 19.57 9.01 9.92
C ASP A 128 20.21 8.61 8.57
N GLN A 129 19.40 8.30 7.56
CA GLN A 129 19.84 7.99 6.20
C GLN A 129 19.31 9.00 5.18
N ALA A 130 20.20 9.50 4.30
CA ALA A 130 19.86 10.48 3.28
C ALA A 130 18.97 9.90 2.19
N TRP A 131 19.17 8.62 1.82
CA TRP A 131 18.37 7.96 0.80
C TRP A 131 16.91 7.77 1.23
N HIS A 132 16.60 7.61 2.54
CA HIS A 132 15.23 7.60 3.04
C HIS A 132 14.54 8.95 2.80
N ALA A 133 15.22 10.05 3.12
CA ALA A 133 14.70 11.39 2.84
C ALA A 133 14.46 11.62 1.34
N LEU A 134 15.32 11.04 0.47
CA LEU A 134 15.12 11.05 -0.97
C LEU A 134 13.90 10.24 -1.38
N ALA A 135 13.74 9.02 -0.87
CA ALA A 135 12.60 8.17 -1.15
C ALA A 135 11.27 8.85 -0.75
N VAL A 136 11.23 9.43 0.46
CA VAL A 136 10.08 10.21 0.93
C VAL A 136 9.77 11.37 -0.01
N ARG A 137 10.80 12.12 -0.44
CA ARG A 137 10.64 13.24 -1.36
C ARG A 137 10.18 12.81 -2.75
N HIS A 138 10.46 11.58 -3.15
CA HIS A 138 9.94 11.01 -4.39
C HIS A 138 8.48 10.61 -4.25
N LEU A 139 8.14 9.95 -3.15
CA LEU A 139 6.79 9.41 -2.94
C LEU A 139 5.78 10.47 -2.50
N LEU A 140 6.19 11.48 -1.73
CA LEU A 140 5.28 12.48 -1.17
C LEU A 140 5.59 13.89 -1.69
N ARG A 141 4.61 14.78 -1.57
CA ARG A 141 4.77 16.18 -1.99
C ARG A 141 5.49 16.96 -0.90
N PRO A 142 6.60 17.65 -1.23
CA PRO A 142 7.19 18.60 -0.30
C PRO A 142 6.18 19.70 0.04
N ARG A 143 6.10 20.10 1.30
CA ARG A 143 5.32 21.28 1.70
C ARG A 143 5.98 22.53 1.12
N ALA A 144 5.17 23.37 0.48
CA ALA A 144 5.60 24.69 0.04
C ALA A 144 5.64 25.59 1.25
N THR A 145 6.64 26.08 1.76
CA THR A 145 6.89 27.12 2.80
C THR A 145 5.95 27.22 4.00
N ALA A 146 6.46 27.69 5.11
CA ALA A 146 5.84 27.86 6.44
C ALA A 146 4.56 28.73 6.51
N ALA A 147 4.12 29.28 5.38
CA ALA A 147 2.91 30.13 5.34
C ALA A 147 1.61 29.33 5.22
N ASP A 148 1.67 28.04 4.82
CA ASP A 148 0.48 27.34 4.34
C ASP A 148 -0.18 26.39 5.32
N ALA A 149 0.30 26.18 6.51
CA ALA A 149 -0.45 25.41 7.50
C ALA A 149 0.37 25.16 8.77
N GLY A 150 -0.30 25.05 9.87
CA GLY A 150 0.20 24.68 11.18
C GLY A 150 1.19 23.52 11.20
N ALA A 151 1.64 23.21 12.38
CA ALA A 151 2.60 22.16 12.65
C ALA A 151 2.20 20.81 12.05
N PRO A 152 3.16 20.00 11.55
CA PRO A 152 2.85 18.62 11.17
C PRO A 152 2.33 17.88 12.42
N GLY A 153 1.07 17.42 12.34
CA GLY A 153 0.47 16.62 13.41
C GLY A 153 0.97 15.18 13.44
N LEU A 154 1.62 14.73 12.36
CA LEU A 154 2.09 13.36 12.20
C LEU A 154 3.61 13.33 12.02
N THR A 155 4.28 12.42 12.73
CA THR A 155 5.73 12.30 12.69
C THR A 155 6.18 10.85 12.56
N VAL A 156 7.16 10.61 11.68
CA VAL A 156 7.87 9.33 11.58
C VAL A 156 9.34 9.54 11.91
N LEU A 157 9.87 8.77 12.86
CA LEU A 157 11.30 8.69 13.15
C LEU A 157 11.84 7.32 12.77
N CYS A 158 12.76 7.29 11.81
CA CYS A 158 13.35 6.07 11.28
C CYS A 158 14.85 6.01 11.61
N ALA A 159 15.25 4.99 12.37
CA ALA A 159 16.63 4.72 12.74
C ALA A 159 16.99 3.25 12.46
N PRO A 160 17.33 2.90 11.21
CA PRO A 160 17.61 1.52 10.77
C PRO A 160 18.65 0.78 11.59
N GLY A 161 19.65 1.48 12.05
CA GLY A 161 20.74 0.89 12.82
C GLY A 161 20.48 0.74 14.33
N PHE A 162 19.37 1.26 14.85
CA PHE A 162 18.96 1.04 16.23
C PHE A 162 18.36 -0.36 16.39
N ARG A 163 18.76 -1.07 17.44
CA ARG A 163 18.22 -2.39 17.78
C ARG A 163 17.46 -2.29 19.09
N PRO A 164 16.14 -2.52 19.09
CA PRO A 164 15.38 -2.62 20.32
C PRO A 164 15.89 -3.74 21.23
N THR A 165 15.70 -3.58 22.54
CA THR A 165 15.95 -4.60 23.55
C THR A 165 14.59 -5.18 23.96
N PRO A 166 14.27 -6.46 23.65
CA PRO A 166 12.94 -7.02 23.87
C PRO A 166 12.43 -6.89 25.30
N GLU A 167 13.32 -7.10 26.28
CA GLU A 167 12.99 -7.04 27.71
C GLU A 167 12.58 -5.63 28.17
N THR A 168 13.10 -4.60 27.52
CA THR A 168 12.82 -3.20 27.88
C THR A 168 11.70 -2.61 27.04
N HIS A 169 11.71 -2.94 25.74
CA HIS A 169 10.85 -2.29 24.75
C HIS A 169 9.62 -3.12 24.38
N GLY A 170 9.53 -4.39 24.79
CA GLY A 170 8.40 -5.27 24.52
C GLY A 170 8.21 -5.63 23.04
N VAL A 171 9.27 -5.47 22.23
CA VAL A 171 9.23 -5.74 20.78
C VAL A 171 10.48 -6.50 20.36
N PRO A 172 10.47 -7.22 19.20
CA PRO A 172 11.64 -7.90 18.67
C PRO A 172 12.82 -6.94 18.41
N ALA A 173 14.03 -7.45 18.47
CA ALA A 173 15.25 -6.70 18.16
C ALA A 173 15.41 -6.41 16.64
N GLU A 174 14.74 -7.19 15.81
CA GLU A 174 14.80 -7.10 14.34
C GLU A 174 13.55 -6.40 13.82
N GLY A 175 13.71 -5.35 13.05
CA GLY A 175 12.67 -4.68 12.26
C GLY A 175 11.33 -4.43 12.97
N VAL A 176 11.18 -3.29 13.62
CA VAL A 176 9.92 -2.90 14.26
C VAL A 176 9.39 -1.59 13.72
N LEU A 177 8.07 -1.52 13.54
CA LEU A 177 7.27 -0.32 13.38
C LEU A 177 6.38 -0.19 14.61
N ALA A 178 6.72 0.73 15.51
CA ALA A 178 5.95 1.03 16.72
C ALA A 178 5.11 2.31 16.50
N LEU A 179 3.82 2.22 16.79
CA LEU A 179 2.83 3.26 16.51
C LEU A 179 2.22 3.78 17.81
N ASP A 180 2.23 5.09 17.97
CA ASP A 180 1.42 5.83 18.92
C ASP A 180 0.43 6.71 18.12
N LEU A 181 -0.67 6.11 17.72
CA LEU A 181 -1.64 6.76 16.84
C LEU A 181 -2.32 7.95 17.52
N ALA A 182 -2.55 7.90 18.82
CA ALA A 182 -3.15 8.98 19.58
C ALA A 182 -2.29 10.26 19.55
N ASN A 183 -0.97 10.10 19.48
CA ASN A 183 -0.02 11.22 19.41
C ASN A 183 0.55 11.42 17.98
N GLY A 184 0.05 10.71 16.98
CA GLY A 184 0.48 10.84 15.59
C GLY A 184 1.96 10.48 15.36
N LEU A 185 2.51 9.52 16.11
CA LEU A 185 3.94 9.19 16.12
C LEU A 185 4.18 7.75 15.67
N ALA A 186 5.12 7.56 14.74
CA ALA A 186 5.63 6.25 14.34
C ALA A 186 7.15 6.19 14.53
N LEU A 187 7.61 5.11 15.13
CA LEU A 187 9.03 4.80 15.33
C LEU A 187 9.40 3.57 14.51
N ILE A 188 10.41 3.69 13.66
CA ILE A 188 10.94 2.58 12.86
C ILE A 188 12.37 2.30 13.32
N ALA A 189 12.61 1.08 13.74
CA ALA A 189 13.90 0.63 14.23
C ALA A 189 14.28 -0.74 13.67
N GLY A 190 15.57 -1.03 13.56
CA GLY A 190 16.08 -2.35 13.15
C GLY A 190 15.91 -2.69 11.68
N THR A 191 15.26 -1.84 10.88
CA THR A 191 15.07 -2.03 9.45
C THR A 191 15.26 -0.74 8.67
N GLY A 192 15.90 -0.84 7.51
CA GLY A 192 16.05 0.27 6.54
C GLY A 192 15.09 0.16 5.35
N ARG A 193 14.17 -0.80 5.34
CA ARG A 193 13.27 -1.00 4.19
C ARG A 193 12.32 0.16 3.98
N SER A 194 12.20 0.64 2.75
CA SER A 194 11.22 1.67 2.37
C SER A 194 9.78 1.24 2.61
N ALA A 195 9.50 -0.06 2.53
CA ALA A 195 8.21 -0.63 2.87
C ALA A 195 7.76 -0.31 4.32
N ALA A 196 8.71 -0.25 5.28
CA ALA A 196 8.40 0.14 6.66
C ALA A 196 7.97 1.61 6.76
N LEU A 197 8.58 2.51 5.97
CA LEU A 197 8.15 3.91 5.88
C LEU A 197 6.73 4.01 5.29
N ARG A 198 6.45 3.27 4.21
CA ARG A 198 5.09 3.24 3.61
C ARG A 198 4.05 2.67 4.59
N ALA A 199 4.39 1.62 5.33
CA ALA A 199 3.51 1.06 6.36
C ALA A 199 3.22 2.09 7.47
N ALA A 200 4.23 2.81 7.95
CA ALA A 200 4.06 3.87 8.94
C ALA A 200 3.11 4.97 8.43
N LEU A 201 3.30 5.42 7.18
CA LEU A 201 2.43 6.40 6.54
C LEU A 201 1.00 5.91 6.42
N ALA A 202 0.80 4.66 5.97
CA ALA A 202 -0.51 4.07 5.83
C ALA A 202 -1.28 4.04 7.16
N HIS A 203 -0.62 3.64 8.25
CA HIS A 203 -1.25 3.61 9.58
C HIS A 203 -1.52 5.01 10.15
N LEU A 204 -0.56 5.94 10.03
CA LEU A 204 -0.73 7.29 10.55
C LEU A 204 -1.78 8.10 9.79
N LEU A 205 -1.94 7.84 8.49
CA LEU A 205 -2.87 8.58 7.62
C LEU A 205 -4.29 8.01 7.64
N ALA A 206 -4.49 6.76 8.10
CA ALA A 206 -5.78 6.09 7.98
C ALA A 206 -6.92 6.89 8.63
N GLU A 207 -6.78 7.24 9.89
CA GLU A 207 -7.81 7.97 10.66
C GLU A 207 -7.97 9.42 10.19
N PRO A 208 -6.91 10.23 10.00
CA PRO A 208 -7.04 11.57 9.45
C PRO A 208 -7.70 11.65 8.07
N LEU A 209 -7.42 10.67 7.18
CA LEU A 209 -8.08 10.59 5.88
C LEU A 209 -9.56 10.26 6.00
N LEU A 210 -9.92 9.29 6.84
CA LEU A 210 -11.32 8.97 7.12
C LEU A 210 -12.07 10.16 7.72
N ALA A 211 -11.45 10.86 8.66
CA ALA A 211 -12.02 12.09 9.24
C ALA A 211 -12.21 13.21 8.20
N ALA A 212 -11.33 13.27 7.19
CA ALA A 212 -11.47 14.15 6.03
C ALA A 212 -12.48 13.65 4.98
N GLY A 213 -13.16 12.52 5.23
CA GLY A 213 -14.09 11.90 4.30
C GLY A 213 -13.42 11.19 3.13
N VAL A 214 -12.19 10.78 3.27
CA VAL A 214 -11.42 10.05 2.25
C VAL A 214 -11.17 8.63 2.72
N LEU A 215 -11.60 7.63 1.96
CA LEU A 215 -11.31 6.23 2.22
C LEU A 215 -9.90 5.91 1.71
N PRO A 216 -8.93 5.59 2.59
CA PRO A 216 -7.59 5.20 2.15
C PRO A 216 -7.59 3.78 1.58
N LEU A 217 -6.92 3.60 0.46
CA LEU A 217 -6.87 2.34 -0.29
C LEU A 217 -5.46 2.10 -0.84
N GLU A 218 -5.12 0.84 -1.06
CA GLU A 218 -4.02 0.45 -1.93
C GLU A 218 -4.59 -0.23 -3.18
N GLY A 219 -4.36 0.37 -4.34
CA GLY A 219 -4.98 -0.06 -5.57
C GLY A 219 -4.27 0.42 -6.81
N ALA A 220 -4.76 -0.02 -7.95
CA ALA A 220 -4.33 0.47 -9.25
C ALA A 220 -5.52 1.11 -9.99
N VAL A 221 -5.25 2.17 -10.73
CA VAL A 221 -6.25 2.88 -11.52
C VAL A 221 -5.89 2.79 -12.99
N ARG A 222 -6.89 2.47 -13.78
CA ARG A 222 -6.83 2.51 -15.23
C ARG A 222 -7.95 3.40 -15.76
N THR A 223 -7.65 4.22 -16.76
CA THR A 223 -8.67 4.99 -17.50
C THR A 223 -8.91 4.32 -18.84
N GLY A 224 -10.16 4.07 -19.19
CA GLY A 224 -10.55 3.54 -20.49
C GLY A 224 -10.40 4.58 -21.60
N ALA A 225 -10.49 4.15 -22.86
CA ALA A 225 -10.44 5.04 -24.03
C ALA A 225 -11.58 6.06 -24.06
N ASP A 226 -12.70 5.73 -23.43
CA ASP A 226 -13.89 6.58 -23.23
C ASP A 226 -13.76 7.54 -22.04
N GLY A 227 -12.62 7.49 -21.31
CA GLY A 227 -12.41 8.25 -20.09
C GLY A 227 -12.98 7.60 -18.83
N ALA A 228 -13.62 6.45 -18.90
CA ALA A 228 -14.15 5.74 -17.74
C ALA A 228 -13.03 5.25 -16.83
N ILE A 229 -13.17 5.49 -15.52
CA ILE A 229 -12.17 5.15 -14.53
C ILE A 229 -12.48 3.79 -13.93
N SER A 230 -11.49 2.94 -13.89
CA SER A 230 -11.54 1.63 -13.24
C SER A 230 -10.58 1.60 -12.06
N LEU A 231 -11.09 1.26 -10.88
CA LEU A 231 -10.31 1.03 -9.68
C LEU A 231 -10.14 -0.48 -9.46
N LEU A 232 -8.90 -0.95 -9.40
CA LEU A 232 -8.54 -2.33 -9.15
C LEU A 232 -8.01 -2.47 -7.72
N LEU A 233 -8.67 -3.28 -6.92
CA LEU A 233 -8.33 -3.57 -5.54
C LEU A 233 -7.99 -5.05 -5.37
N GLY A 234 -7.15 -5.38 -4.40
CA GLY A 234 -6.77 -6.77 -4.12
C GLY A 234 -5.55 -6.82 -3.21
N ALA A 235 -5.29 -7.94 -2.59
CA ALA A 235 -4.09 -8.18 -1.79
C ALA A 235 -2.81 -7.99 -2.64
N SER A 236 -1.67 -7.86 -1.97
CA SER A 236 -0.38 -7.88 -2.65
C SER A 236 -0.23 -9.15 -3.49
N GLY A 237 0.31 -9.04 -4.70
CA GLY A 237 0.42 -10.17 -5.62
C GLY A 237 -0.88 -10.63 -6.30
N ALA A 238 -2.02 -10.00 -6.04
CA ALA A 238 -3.29 -10.34 -6.71
C ALA A 238 -3.36 -9.96 -8.20
N GLY A 239 -2.34 -9.26 -8.74
CA GLY A 239 -2.27 -8.90 -10.15
C GLY A 239 -2.81 -7.51 -10.50
N LYS A 240 -3.02 -6.62 -9.52
CA LYS A 240 -3.52 -5.24 -9.73
C LYS A 240 -2.74 -4.50 -10.81
N SER A 241 -1.42 -4.37 -10.62
CA SER A 241 -0.51 -3.66 -11.53
C SER A 241 -0.51 -4.28 -12.92
N ALA A 242 -0.46 -5.61 -13.00
CA ALA A 242 -0.46 -6.33 -14.27
C ALA A 242 -1.78 -6.16 -15.06
N LEU A 243 -2.92 -6.08 -14.36
CA LEU A 243 -4.22 -5.84 -15.01
C LEU A 243 -4.42 -4.36 -15.35
N ALA A 244 -3.86 -3.44 -14.58
CA ALA A 244 -3.89 -2.02 -14.89
C ALA A 244 -3.01 -1.67 -16.12
N GLN A 245 -2.03 -2.51 -16.47
CA GLN A 245 -1.10 -2.28 -17.58
C GLN A 245 -1.71 -2.38 -18.97
N GLY A 246 -2.93 -2.90 -19.16
CA GLY A 246 -3.49 -3.06 -20.49
C GLY A 246 -2.65 -3.95 -21.43
N THR A 247 -3.08 -4.05 -22.69
CA THR A 247 -2.27 -4.64 -23.77
C THR A 247 -1.50 -3.53 -24.50
N ALA A 248 -0.38 -3.85 -25.15
CA ALA A 248 0.43 -2.89 -25.90
C ALA A 248 -0.33 -2.14 -26.99
N GLU A 249 -1.44 -2.71 -27.48
CA GLU A 249 -2.33 -2.11 -28.50
C GLU A 249 -3.31 -1.09 -27.89
N GLU A 250 -3.59 -1.18 -26.58
CA GLU A 250 -4.47 -0.28 -25.84
C GLU A 250 -3.72 0.89 -25.19
N ASP A 251 -2.38 0.86 -25.18
CA ASP A 251 -1.50 1.85 -24.54
C ASP A 251 -1.40 3.17 -25.33
N GLY A 252 -2.50 3.80 -25.57
CA GLY A 252 -2.54 5.26 -25.69
C GLY A 252 -2.36 5.86 -24.31
N ALA A 253 -1.12 5.92 -23.82
CA ALA A 253 -0.59 6.73 -22.71
C ALA A 253 -1.60 7.40 -21.75
N LEU A 254 -2.47 6.62 -21.12
CA LEU A 254 -3.35 7.15 -20.07
C LEU A 254 -2.62 7.05 -18.72
N PRO A 255 -2.72 8.07 -17.86
CA PRO A 255 -2.04 8.07 -16.59
C PRO A 255 -2.51 6.88 -15.77
N ARG A 256 -1.55 6.04 -15.41
CA ARG A 256 -1.75 4.90 -14.55
C ARG A 256 -1.26 5.26 -13.17
N LEU A 257 -2.13 5.12 -12.18
CA LEU A 257 -1.76 5.20 -10.78
C LEU A 257 -1.73 3.79 -10.19
N ASP A 258 -0.69 3.50 -9.44
CA ASP A 258 -0.54 2.24 -8.72
C ASP A 258 0.13 2.55 -7.38
N GLY A 259 -0.53 2.22 -6.28
CA GLY A 259 -0.04 2.52 -4.94
C GLY A 259 -1.14 3.01 -3.99
N ALA A 260 -0.77 3.94 -3.11
CA ALA A 260 -1.68 4.50 -2.13
C ALA A 260 -2.63 5.52 -2.77
N LEU A 261 -3.90 5.28 -2.61
CA LEU A 261 -5.02 6.06 -3.14
C LEU A 261 -5.96 6.51 -2.02
N GLY A 262 -6.63 7.62 -2.23
CA GLY A 262 -7.80 8.03 -1.46
C GLY A 262 -9.05 7.99 -2.34
N TRP A 263 -10.16 7.54 -1.79
CA TRP A 263 -11.46 7.64 -2.45
C TRP A 263 -12.37 8.58 -1.66
N GLY A 264 -12.62 9.75 -2.21
CA GLY A 264 -13.45 10.80 -1.63
C GLY A 264 -14.71 11.08 -2.42
N ASP A 265 -15.46 12.09 -1.99
CA ASP A 265 -16.74 12.49 -2.61
C ASP A 265 -16.60 13.00 -4.05
N GLU A 266 -15.42 13.52 -4.41
CA GLU A 266 -15.12 14.02 -5.76
C GLU A 266 -14.46 12.96 -6.66
N GLY A 267 -14.19 11.77 -6.12
CA GLY A 267 -13.54 10.67 -6.83
C GLY A 267 -12.24 10.22 -6.18
N LEU A 268 -11.35 9.66 -7.00
CA LEU A 268 -10.07 9.10 -6.55
C LEU A 268 -8.99 10.18 -6.48
N ILE A 269 -8.12 10.07 -5.48
CA ILE A 269 -7.01 10.98 -5.21
C ILE A 269 -5.73 10.14 -5.10
N ALA A 270 -4.66 10.56 -5.77
CA ALA A 270 -3.34 9.97 -5.55
C ALA A 270 -2.75 10.48 -4.22
N LEU A 271 -2.60 9.61 -3.25
CA LEU A 271 -1.94 9.93 -1.97
C LEU A 271 -0.42 9.97 -2.10
N GLU A 272 0.13 9.18 -3.02
CA GLU A 272 1.54 9.22 -3.40
C GLU A 272 1.72 10.03 -4.70
N ALA A 273 2.77 10.84 -4.75
CA ALA A 273 3.11 11.64 -5.92
C ALA A 273 4.03 10.87 -6.88
N GLY A 274 4.90 10.03 -6.36
CA GLY A 274 5.80 9.16 -7.11
C GLY A 274 5.27 7.74 -7.24
N THR A 275 6.13 6.85 -7.73
CA THR A 275 5.77 5.45 -7.95
C THR A 275 6.64 4.53 -7.10
N PHE A 276 6.01 3.59 -6.44
CA PHE A 276 6.65 2.48 -5.74
C PHE A 276 6.37 1.20 -6.52
N ALA A 277 7.32 0.79 -7.37
CA ALA A 277 7.11 -0.24 -8.38
C ALA A 277 7.88 -1.53 -8.09
N HIS A 278 7.49 -2.61 -8.74
CA HIS A 278 8.22 -3.88 -8.73
C HIS A 278 9.31 -3.88 -9.80
N PRO A 279 10.43 -4.64 -9.63
CA PRO A 279 11.50 -4.76 -10.63
C PRO A 279 11.03 -5.17 -12.04
N ALA A 280 9.98 -5.97 -12.16
CA ALA A 280 9.40 -6.35 -13.45
C ALA A 280 8.93 -5.13 -14.27
N ASP A 281 8.56 -4.03 -13.62
CA ASP A 281 8.15 -2.80 -14.30
C ASP A 281 9.34 -2.08 -14.96
N LEU A 282 10.57 -2.33 -14.47
CA LEU A 282 11.80 -1.82 -15.08
C LEU A 282 12.08 -2.47 -16.44
N ALA A 283 11.72 -3.75 -16.62
CA ALA A 283 11.88 -4.45 -17.88
C ALA A 283 11.06 -3.78 -19.01
N ALA A 284 9.90 -3.20 -18.66
CA ALA A 284 9.04 -2.48 -19.61
C ALA A 284 9.51 -1.04 -19.87
N THR A 285 10.22 -0.41 -18.91
CA THR A 285 10.69 0.98 -18.99
C THR A 285 12.13 1.13 -18.47
N PRO A 286 13.14 0.58 -19.15
CA PRO A 286 14.54 0.59 -18.68
C PRO A 286 15.09 2.01 -18.44
N GLU A 287 14.62 2.99 -19.18
CA GLU A 287 14.99 4.41 -19.04
C GLU A 287 14.53 5.03 -17.71
N ALA A 288 13.62 4.36 -17.00
CA ALA A 288 13.21 4.80 -15.66
C ALA A 288 14.35 4.64 -14.62
N ALA A 289 15.30 3.72 -14.84
CA ALA A 289 16.48 3.53 -14.00
C ALA A 289 17.56 4.60 -14.28
N ARG A 290 17.26 5.85 -14.04
CA ARG A 290 18.14 7.02 -14.28
C ARG A 290 18.60 7.66 -12.98
N PHE A 291 19.49 8.66 -13.08
CA PHE A 291 19.94 9.45 -11.93
C PHE A 291 18.76 9.96 -11.09
N GLY A 292 18.84 9.75 -9.79
CA GLY A 292 17.81 10.12 -8.82
C GLY A 292 16.79 9.01 -8.52
N THR A 293 16.60 8.01 -9.39
CA THR A 293 15.79 6.83 -9.08
C THR A 293 16.46 6.01 -7.97
N VAL A 294 15.67 5.49 -7.03
CA VAL A 294 16.16 4.56 -6.01
C VAL A 294 15.75 3.14 -6.38
N LEU A 295 16.75 2.26 -6.42
CA LEU A 295 16.62 0.82 -6.67
C LEU A 295 16.94 0.09 -5.35
N GLU A 296 15.93 -0.26 -4.58
CA GLU A 296 16.08 -0.97 -3.32
C GLU A 296 16.21 -2.47 -3.55
N ASN A 297 17.24 -3.09 -2.94
CA ASN A 297 17.56 -4.52 -3.03
C ASN A 297 17.69 -5.08 -4.45
N MET A 298 17.97 -4.20 -5.42
CA MET A 298 18.21 -4.60 -6.80
C MET A 298 19.61 -5.19 -6.94
N ALA A 299 19.71 -6.38 -7.56
CA ALA A 299 20.99 -6.94 -7.95
C ALA A 299 21.60 -6.14 -9.12
N LEU A 300 22.92 -5.98 -9.09
CA LEU A 300 23.67 -5.37 -10.20
C LEU A 300 24.68 -6.36 -10.73
N ASP A 301 24.82 -6.44 -12.04
CA ASP A 301 25.98 -7.08 -12.65
C ASP A 301 27.27 -6.42 -12.13
N PRO A 302 28.21 -7.16 -11.59
CA PRO A 302 29.37 -6.59 -10.90
C PRO A 302 30.35 -5.85 -11.83
N ALA A 303 30.37 -6.18 -13.11
CA ALA A 303 31.27 -5.57 -14.09
C ALA A 303 30.65 -4.34 -14.77
N THR A 304 29.40 -4.46 -15.20
CA THR A 304 28.72 -3.42 -15.99
C THR A 304 27.84 -2.50 -15.14
N ARG A 305 27.46 -2.92 -13.93
CA ARG A 305 26.51 -2.25 -13.06
C ARG A 305 25.10 -2.09 -13.66
N VAL A 306 24.77 -2.92 -14.63
CA VAL A 306 23.41 -3.05 -15.16
C VAL A 306 22.55 -3.79 -14.13
N PRO A 307 21.29 -3.37 -13.89
CA PRO A 307 20.35 -4.12 -13.06
C PRO A 307 20.15 -5.54 -13.61
N ASP A 308 20.33 -6.54 -12.75
CA ASP A 308 20.13 -7.95 -13.04
C ASP A 308 18.79 -8.40 -12.44
N LEU A 309 17.77 -8.48 -13.28
CA LEU A 309 16.41 -8.81 -12.84
C LEU A 309 16.28 -10.27 -12.42
N ASP A 310 17.07 -11.18 -13.05
CA ASP A 310 17.03 -12.61 -12.75
C ASP A 310 17.67 -12.94 -11.40
N ALA A 311 18.69 -12.17 -11.01
CA ALA A 311 19.35 -12.29 -9.71
C ALA A 311 18.66 -11.46 -8.60
N THR A 312 17.62 -10.68 -8.94
CA THR A 312 16.94 -9.77 -8.01
C THR A 312 15.87 -10.50 -7.21
N GLY A 313 15.89 -10.34 -5.89
CA GLY A 313 14.93 -10.97 -4.98
C GLY A 313 13.54 -10.32 -5.03
N ALA A 314 12.55 -11.00 -4.44
CA ALA A 314 11.15 -10.56 -4.40
C ALA A 314 10.93 -9.25 -3.58
N ASP A 315 11.85 -8.94 -2.66
CA ASP A 315 11.82 -7.75 -1.81
C ASP A 315 12.40 -6.49 -2.47
N ALA A 316 12.84 -6.60 -3.72
CA ALA A 316 13.35 -5.46 -4.48
C ALA A 316 12.22 -4.50 -4.87
N ARG A 317 12.53 -3.21 -4.84
CA ARG A 317 11.59 -2.13 -5.18
C ARG A 317 12.29 -1.03 -5.98
N ILE A 318 11.49 -0.36 -6.78
CA ILE A 318 11.91 0.81 -7.54
C ILE A 318 11.11 2.01 -7.03
N ILE A 319 11.81 3.08 -6.65
CA ILE A 319 11.16 4.32 -6.22
C ILE A 319 11.45 5.39 -7.24
N LEU A 320 10.44 5.75 -8.01
CA LEU A 320 10.51 6.77 -9.05
C LEU A 320 10.03 8.11 -8.50
N PRO A 321 10.74 9.21 -8.83
CA PRO A 321 10.28 10.54 -8.47
C PRO A 321 8.95 10.87 -9.16
N ALA A 322 8.15 11.68 -8.49
CA ALA A 322 6.94 12.26 -9.06
C ALA A 322 7.23 12.89 -10.43
N ALA A 323 6.37 12.65 -11.39
CA ALA A 323 6.27 13.59 -12.52
C ALA A 323 5.85 14.96 -11.98
N ALA A 324 6.35 16.05 -12.60
CA ALA A 324 6.10 17.42 -12.13
C ALA A 324 4.63 17.89 -12.24
N ALA A 325 3.67 16.96 -12.20
CA ALA A 325 2.25 17.23 -12.30
C ALA A 325 1.63 17.59 -10.93
N PRO A 326 0.64 18.49 -10.87
CA PRO A 326 -0.11 18.76 -9.66
C PRO A 326 -0.83 17.50 -9.16
N ALA A 327 -1.29 17.51 -7.89
CA ALA A 327 -2.15 16.46 -7.38
C ALA A 327 -3.35 16.28 -8.33
N GLN A 328 -3.50 15.08 -8.88
CA GLN A 328 -4.64 14.79 -9.75
C GLN A 328 -5.74 14.17 -8.91
N THR A 329 -6.86 14.89 -8.80
CA THR A 329 -8.13 14.24 -8.51
C THR A 329 -8.57 13.59 -9.82
N LEU A 330 -8.65 12.28 -9.81
CA LEU A 330 -9.29 11.51 -10.86
C LEU A 330 -10.80 11.55 -10.59
N GLY A 331 -11.62 11.43 -11.58
CA GLY A 331 -13.07 11.34 -11.38
C GLY A 331 -13.47 10.12 -10.52
N ALA A 332 -14.78 9.98 -10.31
CA ALA A 332 -15.33 8.81 -9.66
C ALA A 332 -15.09 7.54 -10.47
N PRO A 333 -14.82 6.39 -9.83
CA PRO A 333 -14.68 5.15 -10.56
C PRO A 333 -16.02 4.70 -11.15
N ALA A 334 -16.05 4.40 -12.45
CA ALA A 334 -17.17 3.76 -13.12
C ALA A 334 -17.18 2.24 -12.85
N HIS A 335 -16.02 1.65 -12.68
CA HIS A 335 -15.86 0.22 -12.40
C HIS A 335 -14.97 0.02 -11.17
N LEU A 336 -15.39 -0.89 -10.30
CA LEU A 336 -14.63 -1.34 -9.14
C LEU A 336 -14.35 -2.84 -9.29
N PHE A 337 -13.10 -3.20 -9.58
CA PHE A 337 -12.64 -4.57 -9.71
C PHE A 337 -12.00 -5.04 -8.42
N MET A 338 -12.58 -6.03 -7.77
CA MET A 338 -12.06 -6.67 -6.57
C MET A 338 -11.39 -7.98 -6.96
N LEU A 339 -10.05 -7.98 -6.90
CA LEU A 339 -9.21 -9.11 -7.29
C LEU A 339 -9.06 -10.04 -6.10
N VAL A 340 -9.47 -11.27 -6.27
CA VAL A 340 -9.37 -12.32 -5.26
C VAL A 340 -8.57 -13.48 -5.82
N ARG A 341 -7.59 -13.93 -5.06
CA ARG A 341 -6.81 -15.10 -5.39
C ARG A 341 -7.45 -16.33 -4.75
N ASP A 342 -8.34 -16.98 -5.50
CA ASP A 342 -8.98 -18.21 -5.04
C ASP A 342 -8.02 -19.39 -5.18
N GLU A 343 -7.63 -20.00 -4.07
CA GLU A 343 -6.75 -21.17 -4.07
C GLU A 343 -7.54 -22.48 -4.07
N GLU A 344 -8.86 -22.43 -3.84
CA GLU A 344 -9.75 -23.60 -3.84
C GLU A 344 -10.37 -23.87 -5.23
N GLY A 345 -10.36 -22.89 -6.14
CA GLY A 345 -10.92 -23.02 -7.49
C GLY A 345 -12.45 -23.00 -7.54
N VAL A 346 -13.08 -22.29 -6.64
CA VAL A 346 -14.54 -22.20 -6.46
C VAL A 346 -15.13 -21.08 -7.28
N LEU A 347 -14.40 -19.96 -7.37
CA LEU A 347 -14.90 -18.72 -7.99
C LEU A 347 -14.81 -18.75 -9.51
N PRO A 348 -15.81 -18.20 -10.22
CA PRO A 348 -15.68 -17.92 -11.65
C PRO A 348 -14.58 -16.88 -11.90
N ALA A 349 -14.01 -16.88 -13.10
CA ALA A 349 -12.96 -15.93 -13.46
C ALA A 349 -13.42 -14.47 -13.41
N LEU A 350 -14.72 -14.21 -13.67
CA LEU A 350 -15.35 -12.92 -13.51
C LEU A 350 -16.80 -13.08 -13.03
N ALA A 351 -17.22 -12.23 -12.11
CA ALA A 351 -18.61 -12.10 -11.71
C ALA A 351 -18.97 -10.63 -11.46
N ARG A 352 -20.22 -10.26 -11.68
CA ARG A 352 -20.78 -8.98 -11.24
C ARG A 352 -21.34 -9.13 -9.83
N LEU A 353 -21.07 -8.16 -8.98
CA LEU A 353 -21.54 -8.12 -7.60
C LEU A 353 -22.73 -7.19 -7.48
N ASN A 354 -23.71 -7.61 -6.71
CA ASN A 354 -24.78 -6.72 -6.28
C ASN A 354 -24.35 -5.85 -5.08
N PRO A 355 -25.13 -4.81 -4.71
CA PRO A 355 -24.79 -3.92 -3.58
C PRO A 355 -24.59 -4.61 -2.24
N GLU A 356 -25.25 -5.75 -2.00
CA GLU A 356 -25.13 -6.50 -0.74
C GLU A 356 -23.83 -7.33 -0.68
N GLN A 357 -23.34 -7.77 -1.84
CA GLN A 357 -22.11 -8.58 -1.96
C GLN A 357 -20.83 -7.73 -2.02
N ALA A 358 -20.93 -6.52 -2.57
CA ALA A 358 -19.77 -5.67 -2.82
C ALA A 358 -18.96 -5.36 -1.56
N PRO A 359 -19.55 -5.04 -0.38
CA PRO A 359 -18.77 -4.78 0.84
C PRO A 359 -17.98 -6.00 1.33
N GLY A 360 -18.57 -7.20 1.29
CA GLY A 360 -17.88 -8.43 1.69
C GLY A 360 -16.71 -8.78 0.76
N ALA A 361 -16.91 -8.62 -0.55
CA ALA A 361 -15.86 -8.80 -1.54
C ALA A 361 -14.73 -7.75 -1.37
N PHE A 362 -15.09 -6.50 -1.05
CA PHE A 362 -14.14 -5.43 -0.77
C PHE A 362 -13.25 -5.77 0.44
N LEU A 363 -13.84 -6.22 1.56
CA LEU A 363 -13.07 -6.63 2.73
C LEU A 363 -12.13 -7.81 2.41
N SER A 364 -12.64 -8.81 1.68
CA SER A 364 -11.83 -9.95 1.23
C SER A 364 -10.67 -9.54 0.34
N ALA A 365 -10.86 -8.53 -0.52
CA ALA A 365 -9.83 -8.06 -1.43
C ALA A 365 -8.81 -7.15 -0.77
N THR A 366 -9.23 -6.31 0.19
CA THR A 366 -8.38 -5.26 0.77
C THR A 366 -7.84 -5.59 2.16
N GLY A 367 -8.48 -6.48 2.90
CA GLY A 367 -8.16 -6.75 4.30
C GLY A 367 -8.48 -5.58 5.24
N LEU A 368 -9.23 -4.58 4.79
CA LEU A 368 -9.61 -3.42 5.61
C LEU A 368 -10.63 -3.82 6.69
N ALA A 369 -10.65 -3.08 7.78
CA ALA A 369 -11.50 -3.36 8.92
C ALA A 369 -12.83 -2.58 8.89
N ALA A 370 -13.74 -2.93 9.79
CA ALA A 370 -15.09 -2.38 9.91
C ALA A 370 -15.24 -0.84 9.86
N PRO A 371 -14.35 -0.01 10.45
CA PRO A 371 -14.49 1.45 10.36
C PRO A 371 -14.48 2.02 8.94
N HIS A 372 -13.86 1.31 7.99
CA HIS A 372 -13.83 1.72 6.58
C HIS A 372 -15.15 1.41 5.85
N LEU A 373 -15.97 0.50 6.39
CA LEU A 373 -17.21 0.06 5.74
C LEU A 373 -18.26 1.15 5.64
N ALA A 374 -18.47 1.93 6.69
CA ALA A 374 -19.44 3.04 6.66
C ALA A 374 -19.10 4.03 5.55
N ARG A 375 -17.80 4.36 5.42
CA ARG A 375 -17.35 5.24 4.35
C ARG A 375 -17.47 4.59 2.97
N LEU A 376 -17.13 3.31 2.86
CA LEU A 376 -17.30 2.55 1.62
C LEU A 376 -18.77 2.55 1.16
N HIS A 377 -19.71 2.25 2.06
CA HIS A 377 -21.15 2.26 1.72
C HIS A 377 -21.58 3.62 1.16
N ALA A 378 -21.23 4.72 1.84
CA ALA A 378 -21.55 6.07 1.37
C ALA A 378 -20.95 6.36 -0.04
N LEU A 379 -19.76 5.89 -0.32
CA LEU A 379 -19.11 6.06 -1.62
C LEU A 379 -19.73 5.17 -2.71
N LEU A 380 -20.11 3.93 -2.37
CA LEU A 380 -20.82 3.04 -3.29
C LEU A 380 -22.20 3.59 -3.65
N GLU A 381 -22.94 4.13 -2.68
CA GLU A 381 -24.22 4.80 -2.92
C GLU A 381 -24.06 6.06 -3.77
N ARG A 382 -23.06 6.88 -3.47
CA ARG A 382 -22.82 8.17 -4.15
C ARG A 382 -22.38 7.99 -5.60
N HIS A 383 -21.42 7.10 -5.85
CA HIS A 383 -20.76 6.96 -7.15
C HIS A 383 -21.36 5.83 -7.99
N ALA A 384 -22.03 4.89 -7.36
CA ALA A 384 -22.70 3.73 -7.98
C ALA A 384 -21.82 2.99 -9.02
N PRO A 385 -20.55 2.67 -8.72
CA PRO A 385 -19.72 1.95 -9.67
C PRO A 385 -20.26 0.55 -9.93
N ILE A 386 -20.04 0.03 -11.14
CA ILE A 386 -20.28 -1.39 -11.38
C ILE A 386 -19.20 -2.19 -10.65
N CYS A 387 -19.63 -3.05 -9.73
CA CYS A 387 -18.73 -3.83 -8.89
C CYS A 387 -18.50 -5.21 -9.51
N TRP A 388 -17.23 -5.62 -9.59
CA TRP A 388 -16.79 -6.87 -10.19
C TRP A 388 -15.94 -7.67 -9.22
N LEU A 389 -16.12 -8.98 -9.18
CA LEU A 389 -15.19 -9.93 -8.57
C LEU A 389 -14.37 -10.56 -9.70
N VAL A 390 -13.05 -10.48 -9.59
CA VAL A 390 -12.11 -11.07 -10.54
C VAL A 390 -11.28 -12.12 -9.83
N ASN A 391 -11.41 -13.37 -10.24
CA ASN A 391 -10.58 -14.44 -9.71
C ASN A 391 -9.26 -14.51 -10.48
N THR A 392 -8.16 -14.21 -9.82
CA THR A 392 -6.79 -14.31 -10.37
C THR A 392 -6.05 -15.55 -9.84
N GLY A 393 -6.75 -16.41 -9.12
CA GLY A 393 -6.24 -17.65 -8.55
C GLY A 393 -6.52 -18.87 -9.41
N ARG A 394 -7.09 -19.90 -8.79
CA ARG A 394 -7.39 -21.20 -9.41
C ARG A 394 -8.86 -21.29 -9.84
N THR A 395 -9.16 -22.27 -10.67
CA THR A 395 -10.51 -22.55 -11.14
C THR A 395 -10.75 -24.05 -11.27
N GLY A 396 -11.99 -24.50 -11.06
CA GLY A 396 -12.43 -25.87 -11.31
C GLY A 396 -11.94 -26.92 -10.34
N GLY A 397 -11.48 -26.55 -9.13
CA GLY A 397 -11.00 -27.51 -8.12
C GLY A 397 -9.66 -28.17 -8.46
N ASP A 398 -9.02 -27.78 -9.54
CA ASP A 398 -7.71 -28.29 -9.95
C ASP A 398 -6.60 -27.40 -9.41
N ALA A 399 -5.70 -27.99 -8.62
CA ALA A 399 -4.56 -27.31 -8.02
C ALA A 399 -3.60 -26.68 -9.04
N GLU A 400 -3.55 -27.19 -10.25
CA GLU A 400 -2.65 -26.70 -11.31
C GLU A 400 -3.31 -25.71 -12.26
N ARG A 401 -4.65 -25.67 -12.31
CA ARG A 401 -5.41 -24.83 -13.24
C ARG A 401 -5.59 -23.41 -12.69
N ARG A 402 -4.67 -22.53 -13.04
CA ARG A 402 -4.78 -21.07 -12.75
C ARG A 402 -5.47 -20.33 -13.87
N VAL A 403 -6.15 -19.24 -13.53
CA VAL A 403 -6.67 -18.28 -14.50
C VAL A 403 -5.49 -17.52 -15.12
N PRO A 404 -5.23 -17.65 -16.43
CA PRO A 404 -4.14 -16.93 -17.08
C PRO A 404 -4.35 -15.41 -17.05
N LEU A 405 -3.24 -14.66 -17.00
CA LEU A 405 -3.30 -13.20 -16.94
C LEU A 405 -3.98 -12.59 -18.18
N GLU A 406 -3.74 -13.11 -19.37
CA GLU A 406 -4.37 -12.68 -20.60
C GLU A 406 -5.89 -12.86 -20.57
N ILE A 407 -6.37 -13.94 -19.95
CA ILE A 407 -7.80 -14.16 -19.75
C ILE A 407 -8.41 -13.12 -18.80
N SER A 408 -7.72 -12.87 -17.68
CA SER A 408 -8.15 -11.83 -16.73
C SER A 408 -8.17 -10.45 -17.39
N ARG A 409 -7.16 -10.11 -18.21
CA ARG A 409 -7.12 -8.86 -18.99
C ARG A 409 -8.30 -8.77 -19.97
N ARG A 410 -8.56 -9.83 -20.72
CA ARG A 410 -9.67 -9.90 -21.68
C ARG A 410 -11.03 -9.70 -20.99
N LEU A 411 -11.23 -10.34 -19.82
CA LEU A 411 -12.47 -10.21 -19.06
C LEU A 411 -12.65 -8.80 -18.47
N VAL A 412 -11.58 -8.22 -17.93
CA VAL A 412 -11.61 -6.83 -17.44
C VAL A 412 -11.89 -5.86 -18.59
N ALA A 413 -11.27 -6.04 -19.75
CA ALA A 413 -11.53 -5.22 -20.93
C ALA A 413 -12.99 -5.34 -21.40
N ALA A 414 -13.56 -6.55 -21.47
CA ALA A 414 -14.95 -6.77 -21.83
C ALA A 414 -15.94 -6.07 -20.87
N ALA A 415 -15.59 -6.06 -19.56
CA ALA A 415 -16.39 -5.35 -18.56
C ALA A 415 -16.31 -3.82 -18.74
N GLN A 416 -15.12 -3.28 -19.02
CA GLN A 416 -14.89 -1.85 -19.20
C GLN A 416 -15.52 -1.28 -20.48
N THR A 417 -15.47 -2.03 -21.58
CA THR A 417 -15.99 -1.58 -22.87
C THR A 417 -17.52 -1.71 -23.00
N GLY A 418 -18.19 -2.27 -21.99
CA GLY A 418 -19.63 -2.52 -22.04
C GLY A 418 -20.03 -3.72 -22.90
N GLU A 419 -19.09 -4.51 -23.44
CA GLU A 419 -19.37 -5.73 -24.22
C GLU A 419 -20.29 -6.68 -23.44
N LEU A 420 -20.09 -6.76 -22.12
CA LEU A 420 -20.89 -7.62 -21.25
C LEU A 420 -22.32 -7.09 -21.02
N ALA A 421 -22.61 -5.82 -21.31
CA ALA A 421 -23.94 -5.23 -21.06
C ALA A 421 -25.02 -5.82 -21.94
N SER A 422 -24.67 -6.27 -23.14
CA SER A 422 -25.59 -6.89 -24.11
C SER A 422 -25.64 -8.41 -24.05
N GLY A 423 -24.78 -9.03 -23.22
CA GLY A 423 -24.69 -10.48 -23.10
C GLY A 423 -25.74 -11.09 -22.18
N GLU A 424 -25.89 -12.40 -22.27
CA GLU A 424 -26.73 -13.17 -21.35
C GLU A 424 -25.97 -13.39 -20.02
N TRP A 425 -26.72 -13.30 -18.93
CA TRP A 425 -26.21 -13.50 -17.56
C TRP A 425 -26.87 -14.71 -16.91
N ARG A 426 -26.12 -15.41 -16.09
CA ARG A 426 -26.64 -16.47 -15.25
C ARG A 426 -26.27 -16.23 -13.79
N THR A 427 -27.13 -16.59 -12.88
CA THR A 427 -26.81 -16.63 -11.46
C THR A 427 -26.17 -17.97 -11.13
N ASP A 428 -24.98 -17.95 -10.51
CA ASP A 428 -24.37 -19.15 -9.93
C ASP A 428 -25.12 -19.53 -8.65
N PRO A 429 -25.83 -20.69 -8.60
CA PRO A 429 -26.74 -20.95 -7.50
C PRO A 429 -26.08 -21.05 -6.11
N PRO A 430 -24.89 -21.67 -5.93
CA PRO A 430 -24.27 -21.78 -4.61
C PRO A 430 -23.63 -20.49 -4.12
N LEU A 431 -23.19 -19.60 -5.03
CA LEU A 431 -22.50 -18.36 -4.68
C LEU A 431 -23.42 -17.13 -4.77
N GLY A 432 -24.54 -17.23 -5.48
CA GLY A 432 -25.44 -16.11 -5.73
C GLY A 432 -24.82 -15.02 -6.63
N LEU A 433 -23.72 -15.31 -7.31
CA LEU A 433 -23.00 -14.37 -8.16
C LEU A 433 -23.61 -14.31 -9.57
N GLU A 434 -23.69 -13.12 -10.15
CA GLU A 434 -24.05 -12.95 -11.56
C GLU A 434 -22.81 -13.14 -12.44
N VAL A 435 -22.85 -14.13 -13.32
CA VAL A 435 -21.75 -14.53 -14.19
C VAL A 435 -22.19 -14.42 -15.65
N PRO A 436 -21.37 -13.85 -16.56
CA PRO A 436 -21.71 -13.86 -17.98
C PRO A 436 -21.81 -15.30 -18.50
N ALA A 437 -22.87 -15.59 -19.28
CA ALA A 437 -23.09 -16.94 -19.83
C ALA A 437 -21.99 -17.35 -20.81
N ALA A 438 -21.48 -16.38 -21.57
CA ALA A 438 -20.35 -16.55 -22.48
C ALA A 438 -19.63 -15.22 -22.68
N VAL A 439 -18.34 -15.27 -22.98
CA VAL A 439 -17.51 -14.15 -23.42
C VAL A 439 -16.66 -14.63 -24.58
N GLU A 440 -16.59 -13.86 -25.65
CA GLU A 440 -15.84 -14.24 -26.86
C GLU A 440 -14.37 -14.49 -26.55
N GLY A 441 -13.85 -15.63 -26.99
CA GLY A 441 -12.47 -16.05 -26.76
C GLY A 441 -12.19 -16.62 -25.36
N ILE A 442 -13.20 -16.78 -24.50
CA ILE A 442 -13.05 -17.34 -23.15
C ILE A 442 -13.62 -18.75 -23.07
N ASP A 443 -12.84 -19.67 -22.51
CA ASP A 443 -13.32 -21.04 -22.21
C ASP A 443 -14.49 -20.95 -21.20
N PRO A 444 -15.70 -21.46 -21.56
CA PRO A 444 -16.86 -21.45 -20.66
C PRO A 444 -16.60 -22.12 -19.30
N ALA A 445 -15.63 -23.03 -19.19
CA ALA A 445 -15.27 -23.65 -17.93
C ALA A 445 -14.63 -22.68 -16.94
N LEU A 446 -14.05 -21.58 -17.38
CA LEU A 446 -13.52 -20.50 -16.53
C LEU A 446 -14.65 -19.65 -15.92
N LEU A 447 -15.78 -19.58 -16.60
CA LEU A 447 -16.99 -18.89 -16.12
C LEU A 447 -17.88 -19.80 -15.27
N ASP A 448 -17.72 -21.14 -15.37
CA ASP A 448 -18.48 -22.14 -14.64
C ASP A 448 -17.54 -23.16 -13.97
N PRO A 449 -16.90 -22.77 -12.86
CA PRO A 449 -15.90 -23.62 -12.20
C PRO A 449 -16.46 -24.94 -11.70
N ALA A 450 -17.78 -25.04 -11.44
CA ALA A 450 -18.43 -26.28 -11.01
C ALA A 450 -18.20 -27.44 -11.98
N ARG A 451 -18.03 -27.14 -13.28
CA ARG A 451 -17.76 -28.15 -14.31
C ARG A 451 -16.41 -28.83 -14.18
N GLY A 452 -15.44 -28.16 -13.56
CA GLY A 452 -14.08 -28.69 -13.36
C GLY A 452 -13.93 -29.57 -12.13
N TRP A 453 -14.89 -29.54 -11.21
CA TRP A 453 -14.82 -30.32 -9.99
C TRP A 453 -15.23 -31.79 -10.21
N ALA A 454 -14.38 -32.70 -9.77
CA ALA A 454 -14.66 -34.15 -9.85
C ALA A 454 -15.88 -34.55 -8.99
N ASN A 455 -16.10 -33.84 -7.86
CA ASN A 455 -17.21 -34.10 -6.95
C ASN A 455 -18.00 -32.82 -6.71
N ARG A 456 -19.29 -32.85 -7.08
CA ARG A 456 -20.20 -31.71 -6.89
C ARG A 456 -20.45 -31.40 -5.39
N GLY A 457 -20.39 -32.40 -4.52
CA GLY A 457 -20.55 -32.20 -3.07
C GLY A 457 -19.41 -31.36 -2.50
N ASP A 458 -18.19 -31.64 -2.91
CA ASP A 458 -17.00 -30.90 -2.48
C ASP A 458 -17.02 -29.46 -2.98
N TYR A 459 -17.44 -29.23 -4.26
CA TYR A 459 -17.69 -27.89 -4.78
C TYR A 459 -18.70 -27.12 -3.92
N LEU A 460 -19.85 -27.73 -3.63
CA LEU A 460 -20.90 -27.07 -2.83
C LEU A 460 -20.43 -26.75 -1.41
N ALA A 461 -19.61 -27.62 -0.80
CA ALA A 461 -19.03 -27.37 0.52
C ALA A 461 -18.04 -26.19 0.48
N ALA A 462 -17.19 -26.15 -0.53
CA ALA A 462 -16.25 -25.06 -0.74
C ALA A 462 -16.97 -23.71 -1.07
N ALA A 463 -18.00 -23.75 -1.92
CA ALA A 463 -18.81 -22.59 -2.23
C ALA A 463 -19.52 -22.00 -1.01
N ARG A 464 -20.03 -22.85 -0.10
CA ARG A 464 -20.62 -22.38 1.17
C ARG A 464 -19.61 -21.65 2.06
N ARG A 465 -18.37 -22.10 2.13
CA ARG A 465 -17.32 -21.40 2.87
C ARG A 465 -17.04 -20.02 2.27
N TRP A 466 -17.04 -19.91 0.95
CA TRP A 466 -16.89 -18.63 0.25
C TRP A 466 -18.07 -17.69 0.51
N THR A 467 -19.30 -18.17 0.38
CA THR A 467 -20.51 -17.39 0.68
C THR A 467 -20.49 -16.89 2.13
N GLN A 468 -20.08 -17.72 3.08
CA GLN A 468 -19.93 -17.30 4.47
C GLN A 468 -18.86 -16.22 4.65
N ARG A 469 -17.72 -16.30 3.96
CA ARG A 469 -16.68 -15.26 3.98
C ARG A 469 -17.18 -13.93 3.40
N LEU A 470 -17.91 -13.97 2.31
CA LEU A 470 -18.49 -12.77 1.69
C LEU A 470 -19.63 -12.16 2.54
N ALA A 471 -20.40 -13.01 3.25
CA ALA A 471 -21.46 -12.57 4.16
C ALA A 471 -20.94 -12.14 5.54
N ALA A 472 -19.77 -12.62 5.94
CA ALA A 472 -19.14 -12.31 7.23
C ALA A 472 -18.39 -10.95 7.22
N ALA A 473 -18.75 -10.01 6.36
CA ALA A 473 -18.59 -8.60 6.69
C ALA A 473 -19.22 -8.43 8.07
N PRO A 474 -18.50 -7.94 9.11
CA PRO A 474 -19.04 -7.89 10.46
C PRO A 474 -20.35 -7.09 10.40
N ALA A 475 -21.47 -7.80 10.59
CA ALA A 475 -22.67 -7.15 11.08
C ALA A 475 -22.20 -6.31 12.27
N GLU A 476 -22.55 -5.05 12.30
CA GLU A 476 -22.34 -4.19 13.45
C GLU A 476 -22.66 -5.01 14.70
N LYS A 477 -21.63 -5.50 15.39
CA LYS A 477 -21.81 -5.76 16.80
C LYS A 477 -22.08 -4.37 17.35
N GLU A 478 -23.33 -4.11 17.75
CA GLU A 478 -23.64 -3.09 18.74
C GLU A 478 -22.60 -3.29 19.84
N THR A 479 -21.55 -2.51 19.76
CA THR A 479 -20.59 -2.40 20.84
C THR A 479 -21.31 -1.58 21.89
N ASP A 480 -21.83 -2.28 22.89
CA ASP A 480 -21.92 -1.72 24.21
C ASP A 480 -20.60 -0.99 24.49
N SER A 481 -20.71 0.27 24.81
CA SER A 481 -19.66 1.26 24.96
C SER A 481 -18.41 0.72 25.66
N GLY A 482 -17.32 0.59 24.94
CA GLY A 482 -16.02 0.32 25.55
C GLY A 482 -15.00 -0.23 24.57
N THR A 483 -14.09 0.65 24.12
CA THR A 483 -12.77 0.38 23.60
C THR A 483 -12.61 -0.22 22.20
N ASP A 484 -12.35 0.63 21.25
CA ASP A 484 -11.20 0.68 20.34
C ASP A 484 -10.74 -0.60 19.65
N ALA A 485 -11.24 -0.83 18.44
CA ALA A 485 -10.60 -1.70 17.47
C ALA A 485 -10.19 -0.88 16.24
N THR A 486 -8.97 -0.40 16.22
CA THR A 486 -8.38 0.30 15.08
C THR A 486 -8.05 -0.71 13.96
N PRO A 487 -8.34 -0.38 12.69
CA PRO A 487 -8.27 -1.32 11.59
C PRO A 487 -6.84 -1.65 11.19
N GLY A 488 -6.53 -2.95 11.15
CA GLY A 488 -5.30 -3.42 10.54
C GLY A 488 -5.35 -3.32 9.03
N MET A 489 -4.58 -2.40 8.45
CA MET A 489 -4.13 -2.57 7.07
C MET A 489 -3.15 -3.75 7.05
N ALA A 490 -3.54 -4.85 6.44
CA ALA A 490 -2.62 -5.94 6.18
C ALA A 490 -1.61 -5.47 5.12
N VAL A 491 -0.49 -4.93 5.57
CA VAL A 491 0.70 -4.81 4.74
C VAL A 491 1.31 -6.21 4.75
N ALA A 492 1.07 -6.97 3.70
CA ALA A 492 1.75 -8.23 3.49
C ALA A 492 3.25 -7.95 3.45
N ALA A 493 3.97 -8.40 4.48
CA ALA A 493 5.41 -8.50 4.47
C ALA A 493 5.74 -9.80 3.73
N GLU A 494 6.14 -9.70 2.48
CA GLU A 494 6.96 -10.66 1.76
C GLU A 494 8.20 -9.96 1.22
#